data_2f471b97a02ed81a20f5d72ee03375cc
#
_entry.id   2f471b97a02ed81a20f5d72ee03375cc
#
_cell.length_a   1.000
_cell.length_b   1.000
_cell.length_c   1.000
_cell.angle_alpha   90.00
_cell.angle_beta   90.00
_cell.angle_gamma   90.00
#
_symmetry.space_group_name_H-M   'P 1'
#
loop_
_entity.id
_entity.type
_entity.pdbx_description
1 polymer ?
#
loop_
_entity_poly.entity_id
_entity_poly.type
_entity_poly.pdbx_seq_one_letter_code
_entity_poly.pdbx_strand_id
1 'polypeptide(L)'
;MAKLHLVSLGCNKNLVDSEIMLGRLQNYELTDEPASADVMIVNTCGFIASAKQESIRTILKLSEQKKSGALLVVTGCLMQRYKDELMRELPEVDIFSGVGDYDKIDEMILKKQNLFSPQTYLQSPALTSSRVITGSNYHAYVKISEGCNQKCSFCAIPSFKGRLKSRSIDDIEAEVRSLVARGFYDFSFIAQDSSSYGRDLRRSNKGGSNFKGSEGELNFASFRDGQNSDGSCGDAADGISAQSRLSCGKGSSGESAGDEKAHEQDIDLVALIKRIEKIKGVKVARVLYLYPTSTDERLIRAIVDSPVFANYFDMPIQHINDKMLSLMKRGASAARIKELLNLMRAAPNSFLRTGVIVGHPGETDVEFDELCDFLQEFKFDRISAFAYSKEEDTASFAMPQIPARTISRRLNKIEKITREAIDSSMRALVGKKIPLIIEGASSEGEFFYGAKPLAWDKDIDGEILINESYVQNLKVGGLYECEITEFAGDRLLARVLKSSQGQ
;
A
#
# COMPACT_ATOMS: atom_id res chain seq x y z
N MET A 1 -16.86 29.76 -12.57
CA MET A 1 -16.52 28.36 -12.77
C MET A 1 -17.34 27.57 -11.78
N ALA A 2 -17.86 26.40 -12.14
CA ALA A 2 -18.57 25.55 -11.18
C ALA A 2 -17.61 25.06 -10.09
N LYS A 3 -18.08 24.93 -8.84
CA LYS A 3 -17.27 24.56 -7.69
C LYS A 3 -17.35 23.07 -7.39
N LEU A 4 -16.22 22.46 -7.09
CA LEU A 4 -16.05 21.06 -6.75
C LEU A 4 -15.52 20.88 -5.32
N HIS A 5 -16.22 20.11 -4.51
CA HIS A 5 -15.75 19.63 -3.22
C HIS A 5 -15.46 18.12 -3.31
N LEU A 6 -14.25 17.68 -2.98
CA LEU A 6 -13.86 16.27 -3.04
C LEU A 6 -13.32 15.79 -1.69
N VAL A 7 -13.90 14.70 -1.19
CA VAL A 7 -13.43 14.01 0.02
C VAL A 7 -12.86 12.65 -0.39
N SER A 8 -11.59 12.42 -0.04
CA SER A 8 -10.90 11.15 -0.25
C SER A 8 -10.77 10.42 1.08
N LEU A 9 -11.40 9.26 1.22
CA LEU A 9 -11.39 8.45 2.44
C LEU A 9 -10.53 7.21 2.29
N GLY A 10 -10.02 6.74 3.41
CA GLY A 10 -9.30 5.47 3.52
C GLY A 10 -7.80 5.60 3.28
N CYS A 11 -7.26 4.98 2.24
CA CYS A 11 -5.82 4.78 2.07
C CYS A 11 -5.21 5.64 0.95
N ASN A 12 -3.85 5.72 0.92
CA ASN A 12 -3.10 6.46 -0.09
C ASN A 12 -3.39 5.99 -1.53
N LYS A 13 -3.86 4.76 -1.72
CA LYS A 13 -4.31 4.27 -3.05
C LYS A 13 -5.59 4.97 -3.50
N ASN A 14 -6.53 5.19 -2.59
CA ASN A 14 -7.73 5.99 -2.85
C ASN A 14 -7.38 7.47 -3.09
N LEU A 15 -6.39 8.01 -2.36
CA LEU A 15 -5.91 9.37 -2.59
C LEU A 15 -5.42 9.54 -4.03
N VAL A 16 -4.57 8.62 -4.52
CA VAL A 16 -4.12 8.64 -5.93
C VAL A 16 -5.29 8.60 -6.91
N ASP A 17 -6.31 7.77 -6.64
CA ASP A 17 -7.50 7.70 -7.49
C ASP A 17 -8.29 9.03 -7.47
N SER A 18 -8.39 9.68 -6.30
CA SER A 18 -9.00 11.01 -6.17
C SER A 18 -8.25 12.09 -6.95
N GLU A 19 -6.92 12.09 -6.88
CA GLU A 19 -6.07 13.04 -7.60
C GLU A 19 -6.13 12.87 -9.12
N ILE A 20 -6.36 11.64 -9.61
CA ILE A 20 -6.63 11.36 -11.02
C ILE A 20 -8.00 11.92 -11.43
N MET A 21 -9.04 11.74 -10.60
CA MET A 21 -10.34 12.34 -10.84
C MET A 21 -10.27 13.87 -10.88
N LEU A 22 -9.53 14.51 -9.96
CA LEU A 22 -9.28 15.95 -10.00
C LEU A 22 -8.61 16.39 -11.31
N GLY A 23 -7.68 15.60 -11.82
CA GLY A 23 -7.04 15.84 -13.11
C GLY A 23 -8.02 15.81 -14.30
N ARG A 24 -9.13 15.09 -14.21
CA ARG A 24 -10.22 15.08 -15.20
C ARG A 24 -11.17 16.27 -15.07
N LEU A 25 -11.25 16.84 -13.87
CA LEU A 25 -12.22 17.88 -13.51
C LEU A 25 -11.58 19.29 -13.43
N GLN A 26 -10.58 19.57 -14.27
CA GLN A 26 -9.84 20.85 -14.26
C GLN A 26 -10.69 22.07 -14.64
N ASN A 27 -11.88 21.85 -15.19
CA ASN A 27 -12.88 22.89 -15.48
C ASN A 27 -13.71 23.30 -14.27
N TYR A 28 -13.46 22.71 -13.10
CA TYR A 28 -14.06 23.07 -11.81
C TYR A 28 -13.07 23.84 -10.94
N GLU A 29 -13.58 24.73 -10.10
CA GLU A 29 -12.84 25.40 -9.03
C GLU A 29 -12.97 24.56 -7.75
N LEU A 30 -11.83 24.17 -7.15
CA LEU A 30 -11.86 23.42 -5.89
C LEU A 30 -12.29 24.32 -4.73
N THR A 31 -13.11 23.77 -3.82
CA THR A 31 -13.59 24.47 -2.64
C THR A 31 -13.55 23.55 -1.41
N ASP A 32 -13.11 24.10 -0.28
CA ASP A 32 -13.17 23.44 1.02
C ASP A 32 -14.54 23.60 1.70
N GLU A 33 -15.40 24.47 1.17
CA GLU A 33 -16.75 24.76 1.63
C GLU A 33 -17.78 23.88 0.92
N PRO A 34 -18.28 22.76 1.51
CA PRO A 34 -19.22 21.85 0.86
C PRO A 34 -20.50 22.54 0.41
N ALA A 35 -21.05 23.44 1.25
CA ALA A 35 -22.29 24.16 0.95
C ALA A 35 -22.21 25.08 -0.27
N SER A 36 -21.00 25.46 -0.70
CA SER A 36 -20.78 26.28 -1.90
C SER A 36 -20.61 25.46 -3.17
N ALA A 37 -20.38 24.14 -3.05
CA ALA A 37 -20.06 23.27 -4.18
C ALA A 37 -21.27 23.03 -5.10
N ASP A 38 -20.99 22.95 -6.41
CA ASP A 38 -21.96 22.51 -7.43
C ASP A 38 -21.89 20.99 -7.63
N VAL A 39 -20.72 20.41 -7.35
CA VAL A 39 -20.48 18.96 -7.37
C VAL A 39 -19.70 18.58 -6.11
N MET A 40 -20.18 17.57 -5.41
CA MET A 40 -19.49 16.96 -4.28
C MET A 40 -19.13 15.54 -4.65
N ILE A 41 -17.89 15.12 -4.42
CA ILE A 41 -17.44 13.74 -4.67
C ILE A 41 -16.93 13.13 -3.39
N VAL A 42 -17.40 11.92 -3.06
CA VAL A 42 -16.85 11.11 -1.96
C VAL A 42 -16.21 9.85 -2.55
N ASN A 43 -14.90 9.75 -2.47
CA ASN A 43 -14.17 8.52 -2.79
C ASN A 43 -14.08 7.68 -1.52
N THR A 44 -14.84 6.59 -1.46
CA THR A 44 -15.14 5.82 -0.27
C THR A 44 -14.18 4.68 -0.01
N CYS A 45 -14.02 4.31 1.27
CA CYS A 45 -13.31 3.11 1.71
C CYS A 45 -14.30 2.02 2.14
N GLY A 46 -14.13 0.80 1.65
CA GLY A 46 -14.98 -0.36 1.95
C GLY A 46 -14.22 -1.53 2.59
N PHE A 47 -13.03 -1.28 3.17
CA PHE A 47 -12.13 -2.35 3.60
C PHE A 47 -12.53 -2.99 4.94
N ILE A 48 -12.75 -2.18 5.97
CA ILE A 48 -13.11 -2.62 7.32
C ILE A 48 -14.35 -1.87 7.84
N ALA A 49 -15.01 -2.41 8.86
CA ALA A 49 -16.26 -1.87 9.38
C ALA A 49 -16.19 -0.38 9.75
N SER A 50 -15.12 0.06 10.43
CA SER A 50 -14.94 1.46 10.80
C SER A 50 -14.84 2.40 9.59
N ALA A 51 -14.10 2.00 8.55
CA ALA A 51 -13.97 2.78 7.32
C ALA A 51 -15.27 2.82 6.50
N LYS A 52 -16.07 1.74 6.55
CA LYS A 52 -17.44 1.73 5.97
C LYS A 52 -18.34 2.74 6.68
N GLN A 53 -18.32 2.74 8.00
CA GLN A 53 -19.09 3.69 8.81
C GLN A 53 -18.67 5.14 8.57
N GLU A 54 -17.38 5.41 8.50
CA GLU A 54 -16.84 6.73 8.19
C GLU A 54 -17.34 7.19 6.80
N SER A 55 -17.26 6.33 5.79
CA SER A 55 -17.74 6.62 4.44
C SER A 55 -19.22 6.97 4.43
N ILE A 56 -20.07 6.17 5.07
CA ILE A 56 -21.53 6.43 5.14
C ILE A 56 -21.82 7.75 5.87
N ARG A 57 -21.18 7.99 7.03
CA ARG A 57 -21.35 9.24 7.77
C ARG A 57 -20.96 10.46 6.95
N THR A 58 -19.87 10.37 6.20
CA THR A 58 -19.41 11.46 5.32
C THR A 58 -20.41 11.73 4.21
N ILE A 59 -20.96 10.68 3.58
CA ILE A 59 -21.99 10.82 2.53
C ILE A 59 -23.21 11.53 3.08
N LEU A 60 -23.75 11.07 4.21
CA LEU A 60 -24.94 11.66 4.85
C LEU A 60 -24.69 13.12 5.26
N LYS A 61 -23.54 13.41 5.88
CA LYS A 61 -23.16 14.78 6.26
C LYS A 61 -23.10 15.72 5.05
N LEU A 62 -22.55 15.27 3.92
CA LEU A 62 -22.48 16.09 2.72
C LEU A 62 -23.85 16.24 2.04
N SER A 63 -24.71 15.23 2.11
CA SER A 63 -26.08 15.33 1.58
C SER A 63 -26.90 16.41 2.29
N GLU A 64 -26.73 16.56 3.61
CA GLU A 64 -27.35 17.61 4.42
C GLU A 64 -26.86 19.01 4.05
N GLN A 65 -25.61 19.14 3.58
CA GLN A 65 -24.97 20.40 3.17
C GLN A 65 -25.18 20.73 1.70
N LYS A 66 -25.75 19.80 0.92
CA LYS A 66 -25.93 19.94 -0.52
C LYS A 66 -26.91 21.07 -0.87
N LYS A 67 -26.44 22.11 -1.57
CA LYS A 67 -27.31 23.17 -2.06
C LYS A 67 -28.24 22.67 -3.16
N SER A 68 -29.36 23.36 -3.36
CA SER A 68 -30.31 23.01 -4.42
C SER A 68 -29.64 23.00 -5.79
N GLY A 69 -29.83 21.91 -6.55
CA GLY A 69 -29.24 21.70 -7.87
C GLY A 69 -27.82 21.18 -7.90
N ALA A 70 -27.13 21.09 -6.76
CA ALA A 70 -25.82 20.46 -6.68
C ALA A 70 -25.91 18.93 -6.81
N LEU A 71 -24.83 18.30 -7.28
CA LEU A 71 -24.71 16.84 -7.43
C LEU A 71 -23.85 16.25 -6.33
N LEU A 72 -24.31 15.15 -5.72
CA LEU A 72 -23.53 14.31 -4.83
C LEU A 72 -23.14 13.01 -5.56
N VAL A 73 -21.85 12.81 -5.75
CA VAL A 73 -21.26 11.66 -6.46
C VAL A 73 -20.54 10.79 -5.43
N VAL A 74 -20.87 9.51 -5.40
CA VAL A 74 -20.21 8.55 -4.50
C VAL A 74 -19.53 7.46 -5.31
N THR A 75 -18.24 7.26 -5.05
CA THR A 75 -17.38 6.31 -5.76
C THR A 75 -16.50 5.54 -4.79
N GLY A 76 -15.68 4.62 -5.31
CA GLY A 76 -14.64 3.95 -4.54
C GLY A 76 -14.98 2.54 -4.07
N CYS A 77 -14.18 2.06 -3.10
CA CYS A 77 -14.19 0.67 -2.66
C CYS A 77 -15.52 0.24 -2.03
N LEU A 78 -16.15 1.11 -1.24
CA LEU A 78 -17.43 0.80 -0.60
C LEU A 78 -18.52 0.60 -1.66
N MET A 79 -18.59 1.53 -2.63
CA MET A 79 -19.56 1.42 -3.73
C MET A 79 -19.34 0.20 -4.61
N GLN A 80 -18.09 -0.16 -4.90
CA GLN A 80 -17.79 -1.37 -5.66
C GLN A 80 -18.24 -2.64 -4.93
N ARG A 81 -18.15 -2.64 -3.60
CA ARG A 81 -18.44 -3.82 -2.77
C ARG A 81 -19.93 -4.01 -2.48
N TYR A 82 -20.67 -2.92 -2.28
CA TYR A 82 -22.07 -2.91 -1.83
C TYR A 82 -23.00 -2.13 -2.78
N LYS A 83 -22.74 -2.23 -4.07
CA LYS A 83 -23.40 -1.46 -5.11
C LYS A 83 -24.93 -1.40 -4.96
N ASP A 84 -25.60 -2.57 -5.02
CA ASP A 84 -27.07 -2.63 -5.11
C ASP A 84 -27.74 -2.24 -3.78
N GLU A 85 -27.07 -2.53 -2.66
CA GLU A 85 -27.53 -2.14 -1.34
C GLU A 85 -27.47 -0.62 -1.15
N LEU A 86 -26.32 -0.02 -1.43
CA LEU A 86 -26.11 1.41 -1.23
C LEU A 86 -26.93 2.27 -2.20
N MET A 87 -27.12 1.82 -3.44
CA MET A 87 -28.01 2.52 -4.39
C MET A 87 -29.47 2.56 -3.92
N ARG A 88 -29.91 1.55 -3.15
CA ARG A 88 -31.24 1.50 -2.57
C ARG A 88 -31.36 2.33 -1.29
N GLU A 89 -30.30 2.27 -0.43
CA GLU A 89 -30.34 2.84 0.91
C GLU A 89 -29.91 4.32 0.99
N LEU A 90 -29.30 4.86 -0.08
CA LEU A 90 -28.81 6.25 -0.15
C LEU A 90 -29.48 7.03 -1.30
N PRO A 91 -30.79 7.31 -1.22
CA PRO A 91 -31.53 8.02 -2.27
C PRO A 91 -31.09 9.48 -2.45
N GLU A 92 -30.37 10.08 -1.50
CA GLU A 92 -29.80 11.42 -1.56
C GLU A 92 -28.59 11.56 -2.48
N VAL A 93 -28.00 10.46 -2.92
CA VAL A 93 -26.85 10.42 -3.84
C VAL A 93 -27.34 10.46 -5.28
N ASP A 94 -26.81 11.38 -6.08
CA ASP A 94 -27.25 11.58 -7.46
C ASP A 94 -26.54 10.66 -8.45
N ILE A 95 -25.26 10.32 -8.19
CA ILE A 95 -24.44 9.50 -9.10
C ILE A 95 -23.60 8.52 -8.30
N PHE A 96 -23.62 7.26 -8.72
CA PHE A 96 -22.83 6.19 -8.14
C PHE A 96 -21.84 5.61 -9.15
N SER A 97 -20.62 5.32 -8.67
CA SER A 97 -19.56 4.71 -9.47
C SER A 97 -18.72 3.71 -8.69
N GLY A 98 -18.20 2.70 -9.37
CA GLY A 98 -17.25 1.76 -8.82
C GLY A 98 -15.79 2.22 -8.89
N VAL A 99 -14.85 1.29 -8.66
CA VAL A 99 -13.40 1.54 -8.72
C VAL A 99 -12.84 1.49 -10.15
N GLY A 100 -13.65 1.12 -11.14
CA GLY A 100 -13.22 0.91 -12.52
C GLY A 100 -13.35 2.13 -13.44
N ASP A 101 -13.96 3.23 -12.98
CA ASP A 101 -14.47 4.28 -13.85
C ASP A 101 -13.99 5.71 -13.49
N TYR A 102 -12.91 5.85 -12.74
CA TYR A 102 -12.37 7.15 -12.34
C TYR A 102 -11.99 8.05 -13.53
N ASP A 103 -11.61 7.43 -14.65
CA ASP A 103 -11.27 8.11 -15.92
C ASP A 103 -12.47 8.71 -16.65
N LYS A 104 -13.69 8.33 -16.28
CA LYS A 104 -14.95 8.77 -16.89
C LYS A 104 -15.80 9.66 -15.97
N ILE A 105 -15.20 10.12 -14.87
CA ILE A 105 -15.92 10.89 -13.84
C ILE A 105 -16.54 12.17 -14.41
N ASP A 106 -15.87 12.84 -15.35
CA ASP A 106 -16.35 14.02 -16.05
C ASP A 106 -17.59 13.73 -16.92
N GLU A 107 -17.57 12.61 -17.67
CA GLU A 107 -18.72 12.17 -18.47
C GLU A 107 -19.92 11.79 -17.60
N MET A 108 -19.66 11.09 -16.48
CA MET A 108 -20.71 10.66 -15.55
C MET A 108 -21.43 11.87 -14.95
N ILE A 109 -20.68 12.89 -14.53
CA ILE A 109 -21.25 14.14 -13.99
C ILE A 109 -22.06 14.87 -15.07
N LEU A 110 -21.50 14.98 -16.27
CA LEU A 110 -22.17 15.67 -17.38
C LEU A 110 -23.49 15.00 -17.80
N LYS A 111 -23.48 13.66 -17.88
CA LYS A 111 -24.64 12.85 -18.29
C LYS A 111 -25.60 12.51 -17.13
N LYS A 112 -25.19 12.79 -15.88
CA LYS A 112 -25.88 12.37 -14.64
C LYS A 112 -26.22 10.87 -14.64
N GLN A 113 -25.20 10.03 -14.93
CA GLN A 113 -25.37 8.59 -15.09
C GLN A 113 -24.44 7.80 -14.17
N ASN A 114 -24.97 6.74 -13.58
CA ASN A 114 -24.20 5.76 -12.84
C ASN A 114 -23.34 4.93 -13.80
N LEU A 115 -22.13 4.56 -13.35
CA LEU A 115 -21.26 3.69 -14.12
C LEU A 115 -20.52 2.70 -13.21
N PHE A 116 -20.57 1.42 -13.59
CA PHE A 116 -19.89 0.34 -12.87
C PHE A 116 -19.26 -0.62 -13.89
N SER A 117 -18.02 -0.36 -14.25
CA SER A 117 -17.30 -1.28 -15.12
C SER A 117 -16.87 -2.54 -14.37
N PRO A 118 -16.97 -3.71 -15.00
CA PRO A 118 -16.60 -4.98 -14.38
C PRO A 118 -15.08 -5.17 -14.22
N GLN A 119 -14.29 -4.33 -14.87
CA GLN A 119 -12.84 -4.41 -14.87
C GLN A 119 -12.23 -3.43 -13.87
N THR A 120 -11.21 -3.90 -13.14
CA THR A 120 -10.39 -3.04 -12.30
C THR A 120 -9.68 -2.00 -13.16
N TYR A 121 -9.84 -0.74 -12.80
CA TYR A 121 -9.17 0.37 -13.44
C TYR A 121 -7.65 0.26 -13.30
N LEU A 122 -6.95 0.39 -14.41
CA LEU A 122 -5.50 0.49 -14.47
C LEU A 122 -5.10 1.87 -14.97
N GLN A 123 -4.30 2.59 -14.20
CA GLN A 123 -3.82 3.92 -14.58
C GLN A 123 -3.00 3.85 -15.86
N SER A 124 -3.18 4.83 -16.72
CA SER A 124 -2.38 5.01 -17.95
C SER A 124 -1.64 6.34 -17.93
N PRO A 125 -0.58 6.52 -18.73
CA PRO A 125 0.18 7.78 -18.79
C PRO A 125 -0.70 8.98 -19.14
N ALA A 126 -1.69 8.80 -20.00
CA ALA A 126 -2.63 9.86 -20.37
C ALA A 126 -3.45 10.39 -19.19
N LEU A 127 -3.73 9.53 -18.20
CA LEU A 127 -4.48 9.89 -17.00
C LEU A 127 -3.57 10.49 -15.93
N THR A 128 -2.38 9.94 -15.77
CA THR A 128 -1.44 10.39 -14.74
C THR A 128 -0.75 11.71 -15.09
N SER A 129 -0.64 12.05 -16.38
CA SER A 129 -0.08 13.34 -16.81
C SER A 129 -0.87 14.55 -16.37
N SER A 130 -2.20 14.42 -16.24
CA SER A 130 -3.09 15.50 -15.76
C SER A 130 -3.38 15.45 -14.27
N ARG A 131 -2.88 14.45 -13.55
CA ARG A 131 -3.12 14.23 -12.12
C ARG A 131 -2.79 15.47 -11.28
N VAL A 132 -3.71 15.88 -10.43
CA VAL A 132 -3.56 16.99 -9.48
C VAL A 132 -3.13 16.43 -8.14
N ILE A 133 -1.87 16.65 -7.76
CA ILE A 133 -1.36 16.21 -6.45
C ILE A 133 -1.92 17.11 -5.36
N THR A 134 -2.41 16.51 -4.28
CA THR A 134 -2.96 17.19 -3.12
C THR A 134 -2.06 17.01 -1.88
N GLY A 135 -2.11 17.93 -0.96
CA GLY A 135 -1.43 17.82 0.34
C GLY A 135 0.10 17.93 0.32
N SER A 136 0.75 18.05 -0.84
CA SER A 136 2.20 18.23 -0.92
C SER A 136 2.63 18.90 -2.23
N ASN A 137 3.74 19.63 -2.18
CA ASN A 137 4.41 20.21 -3.35
C ASN A 137 5.77 19.53 -3.65
N TYR A 138 6.15 18.50 -2.91
CA TYR A 138 7.43 17.80 -3.06
C TYR A 138 7.31 16.27 -3.01
N HIS A 139 6.24 15.74 -2.44
CA HIS A 139 5.99 14.30 -2.27
C HIS A 139 4.79 13.83 -3.09
N ALA A 140 4.88 12.64 -3.69
CA ALA A 140 3.78 12.01 -4.39
C ALA A 140 3.76 10.48 -4.20
N TYR A 141 2.57 9.93 -4.02
CA TYR A 141 2.35 8.49 -4.11
C TYR A 141 2.27 8.07 -5.57
N VAL A 142 2.92 6.96 -5.93
CA VAL A 142 2.86 6.37 -7.26
C VAL A 142 2.30 4.96 -7.15
N LYS A 143 1.09 4.75 -7.64
CA LYS A 143 0.44 3.44 -7.64
C LYS A 143 1.00 2.59 -8.79
N ILE A 144 1.67 1.47 -8.45
CA ILE A 144 2.37 0.61 -9.42
C ILE A 144 1.52 -0.56 -9.92
N SER A 145 0.55 -0.98 -9.14
CA SER A 145 -0.42 -2.03 -9.52
C SER A 145 -1.74 -1.86 -8.79
N GLU A 146 -2.78 -2.54 -9.25
CA GLU A 146 -4.09 -2.62 -8.63
C GLU A 146 -4.47 -4.09 -8.42
N GLY A 147 -5.30 -4.37 -7.40
CA GLY A 147 -5.74 -5.72 -7.07
C GLY A 147 -4.67 -6.58 -6.39
N CYS A 148 -5.05 -7.78 -5.94
CA CYS A 148 -4.17 -8.64 -5.16
C CYS A 148 -4.49 -10.11 -5.41
N ASN A 149 -3.45 -10.94 -5.61
CA ASN A 149 -3.58 -12.39 -5.77
C ASN A 149 -3.40 -13.18 -4.46
N GLN A 150 -3.15 -12.49 -3.35
CA GLN A 150 -3.02 -13.12 -2.04
C GLN A 150 -4.40 -13.60 -1.54
N LYS A 151 -4.38 -14.68 -0.76
CA LYS A 151 -5.60 -15.34 -0.28
C LYS A 151 -5.80 -15.17 1.23
N CYS A 152 -5.38 -14.04 1.80
CA CYS A 152 -5.50 -13.79 3.24
C CYS A 152 -6.96 -13.99 3.70
N SER A 153 -7.16 -14.79 4.75
CA SER A 153 -8.48 -15.22 5.18
C SER A 153 -9.39 -14.09 5.69
N PHE A 154 -8.81 -12.97 6.08
CA PHE A 154 -9.47 -11.79 6.63
C PHE A 154 -9.69 -10.66 5.62
N CYS A 155 -9.21 -10.80 4.38
CA CYS A 155 -9.11 -9.69 3.45
C CYS A 155 -10.12 -9.83 2.31
N ALA A 156 -10.98 -8.82 2.17
CA ALA A 156 -11.97 -8.73 1.10
C ALA A 156 -11.46 -8.00 -0.15
N ILE A 157 -10.23 -7.48 -0.17
CA ILE A 157 -9.70 -6.69 -1.31
C ILE A 157 -9.85 -7.42 -2.66
N PRO A 158 -9.54 -8.73 -2.80
CA PRO A 158 -9.69 -9.40 -4.09
C PRO A 158 -11.11 -9.42 -4.64
N SER A 159 -12.15 -9.34 -3.79
CA SER A 159 -13.55 -9.38 -4.25
C SER A 159 -13.98 -8.09 -4.95
N PHE A 160 -13.42 -6.93 -4.58
CA PHE A 160 -13.82 -5.64 -5.16
C PHE A 160 -12.71 -4.91 -5.93
N LYS A 161 -11.42 -5.20 -5.68
CA LYS A 161 -10.29 -4.67 -6.47
C LYS A 161 -9.78 -5.65 -7.52
N GLY A 162 -10.24 -6.91 -7.48
CA GLY A 162 -9.88 -7.94 -8.44
C GLY A 162 -8.47 -8.50 -8.28
N ARG A 163 -8.00 -9.19 -9.33
CA ARG A 163 -6.65 -9.78 -9.39
C ARG A 163 -5.60 -8.72 -9.64
N LEU A 164 -4.36 -9.05 -9.27
CA LEU A 164 -3.19 -8.22 -9.56
C LEU A 164 -3.13 -7.84 -11.04
N LYS A 165 -3.07 -6.54 -11.29
CA LYS A 165 -2.76 -5.91 -12.57
C LYS A 165 -1.66 -4.90 -12.35
N SER A 166 -0.51 -5.12 -12.95
CA SER A 166 0.66 -4.24 -12.86
C SER A 166 0.66 -3.25 -14.02
N ARG A 167 1.06 -2.02 -13.73
CA ARG A 167 1.38 -1.03 -14.78
C ARG A 167 2.70 -1.37 -15.43
N SER A 168 2.92 -0.96 -16.67
CA SER A 168 4.23 -1.09 -17.29
C SER A 168 5.27 -0.20 -16.59
N ILE A 169 6.53 -0.61 -16.65
CA ILE A 169 7.63 0.20 -16.10
C ILE A 169 7.69 1.56 -16.81
N ASP A 170 7.47 1.58 -18.11
CA ASP A 170 7.51 2.80 -18.91
C ASP A 170 6.40 3.79 -18.52
N ASP A 171 5.20 3.30 -18.21
CA ASP A 171 4.10 4.13 -17.72
C ASP A 171 4.43 4.77 -16.36
N ILE A 172 5.02 3.99 -15.46
CA ILE A 172 5.40 4.47 -14.12
C ILE A 172 6.55 5.48 -14.24
N GLU A 173 7.55 5.17 -15.08
CA GLU A 173 8.67 6.10 -15.35
C GLU A 173 8.16 7.43 -15.93
N ALA A 174 7.24 7.39 -16.89
CA ALA A 174 6.68 8.58 -17.50
C ALA A 174 5.95 9.46 -16.47
N GLU A 175 5.16 8.85 -15.56
CA GLU A 175 4.52 9.57 -14.46
C GLU A 175 5.55 10.22 -13.53
N VAL A 176 6.55 9.47 -13.08
CA VAL A 176 7.60 10.00 -12.19
C VAL A 176 8.36 11.15 -12.85
N ARG A 177 8.72 11.04 -14.14
CA ARG A 177 9.38 12.12 -14.89
C ARG A 177 8.50 13.37 -15.00
N SER A 178 7.21 13.19 -15.24
CA SER A 178 6.23 14.30 -15.28
C SER A 178 6.15 14.99 -13.93
N LEU A 179 6.10 14.25 -12.83
CA LEU A 179 6.07 14.79 -11.47
C LEU A 179 7.40 15.51 -11.12
N VAL A 180 8.53 14.93 -11.50
CA VAL A 180 9.85 15.59 -11.31
C VAL A 180 9.91 16.92 -12.07
N ALA A 181 9.40 16.98 -13.30
CA ALA A 181 9.32 18.24 -14.08
C ALA A 181 8.44 19.31 -13.39
N ARG A 182 7.49 18.89 -12.55
CA ARG A 182 6.62 19.75 -11.75
C ARG A 182 7.22 20.12 -10.38
N GLY A 183 8.44 19.64 -10.06
CA GLY A 183 9.16 19.95 -8.82
C GLY A 183 9.06 18.90 -7.72
N PHE A 184 8.37 17.79 -7.94
CA PHE A 184 8.32 16.67 -6.99
C PHE A 184 9.62 15.88 -7.00
N TYR A 185 10.10 15.45 -5.85
CA TYR A 185 11.37 14.74 -5.72
C TYR A 185 11.37 13.57 -4.71
N ASP A 186 10.28 13.43 -3.95
CA ASP A 186 10.06 12.40 -2.94
C ASP A 186 8.90 11.50 -3.38
N PHE A 187 9.13 10.17 -3.48
CA PHE A 187 8.13 9.25 -4.04
C PHE A 187 7.90 8.04 -3.15
N SER A 188 6.63 7.72 -2.89
CA SER A 188 6.22 6.48 -2.23
C SER A 188 5.50 5.57 -3.24
N PHE A 189 6.13 4.44 -3.60
CA PHE A 189 5.56 3.45 -4.52
C PHE A 189 4.62 2.52 -3.76
N ILE A 190 3.38 2.42 -4.21
CA ILE A 190 2.30 1.75 -3.49
C ILE A 190 1.50 0.77 -4.36
N ALA A 191 1.07 -0.35 -3.74
CA ALA A 191 0.09 -1.30 -4.26
C ALA A 191 -0.62 -1.99 -3.08
N GLN A 192 -1.45 -2.99 -3.34
CA GLN A 192 -1.97 -3.87 -2.29
C GLN A 192 -0.93 -4.89 -1.82
N ASP A 193 -0.06 -5.31 -2.71
CA ASP A 193 1.14 -6.12 -2.50
C ASP A 193 2.19 -5.66 -3.51
N SER A 194 3.03 -4.71 -3.09
CA SER A 194 4.03 -4.10 -3.97
C SER A 194 5.12 -5.08 -4.40
N SER A 195 5.48 -6.03 -3.53
CA SER A 195 6.49 -7.04 -3.85
C SER A 195 6.04 -8.07 -4.91
N SER A 196 4.74 -8.13 -5.22
CA SER A 196 4.21 -8.94 -6.32
C SER A 196 4.17 -8.23 -7.68
N TYR A 197 4.60 -6.95 -7.76
CA TYR A 197 4.62 -6.18 -8.99
C TYR A 197 5.31 -6.92 -10.15
N GLY A 198 4.69 -6.90 -11.33
CA GLY A 198 5.20 -7.51 -12.56
C GLY A 198 4.94 -9.00 -12.73
N ARG A 199 4.46 -9.72 -11.68
CA ARG A 199 4.23 -11.18 -11.77
C ARG A 199 3.15 -11.56 -12.78
N ASP A 200 2.17 -10.72 -13.01
CA ASP A 200 1.11 -10.89 -14.01
C ASP A 200 1.66 -10.63 -15.43
N LEU A 201 2.56 -9.68 -15.62
CA LEU A 201 3.16 -9.34 -16.89
C LEU A 201 4.08 -10.45 -17.43
N ARG A 202 4.81 -11.14 -16.55
CA ARG A 202 5.66 -12.29 -16.92
C ARG A 202 4.87 -13.48 -17.48
N ARG A 203 3.61 -13.66 -17.06
CA ARG A 203 2.76 -14.76 -17.52
C ARG A 203 2.21 -14.53 -18.93
N SER A 204 1.95 -13.28 -19.31
CA SER A 204 1.45 -12.92 -20.63
C SER A 204 2.51 -13.13 -21.72
N ASN A 205 3.81 -12.92 -21.43
CA ASN A 205 4.90 -13.11 -22.38
C ASN A 205 5.26 -14.59 -22.63
N LYS A 206 4.84 -15.54 -21.78
CA LYS A 206 5.07 -16.99 -21.98
C LYS A 206 3.94 -17.70 -22.72
N GLY A 207 2.88 -17.01 -23.12
CA GLY A 207 1.66 -17.54 -23.71
C GLY A 207 1.38 -17.04 -25.12
N GLY A 208 2.34 -17.15 -26.04
CA GLY A 208 2.10 -17.03 -27.49
C GLY A 208 1.67 -18.37 -28.08
N SER A 209 0.51 -18.93 -27.73
CA SER A 209 -0.20 -19.92 -28.54
C SER A 209 -1.67 -20.03 -28.09
N ASN A 210 -2.55 -19.61 -28.98
CA ASN A 210 -3.96 -19.98 -29.14
C ASN A 210 -4.81 -20.28 -27.88
N PHE A 211 -5.49 -19.27 -27.33
CA PHE A 211 -6.71 -19.51 -26.61
C PHE A 211 -7.92 -19.06 -27.43
N LYS A 212 -8.52 -20.01 -28.15
CA LYS A 212 -9.89 -19.87 -28.65
C LYS A 212 -10.81 -19.86 -27.43
N GLY A 213 -11.64 -18.81 -27.33
CA GLY A 213 -12.63 -18.67 -26.29
C GLY A 213 -13.60 -19.85 -26.31
N SER A 214 -13.86 -20.39 -25.12
CA SER A 214 -15.10 -21.09 -24.80
C SER A 214 -15.72 -20.36 -23.62
N GLU A 215 -16.83 -19.71 -23.87
CA GLU A 215 -17.77 -19.28 -22.85
C GLU A 215 -18.23 -20.53 -22.08
N GLY A 216 -17.86 -20.60 -20.81
CA GLY A 216 -18.30 -21.63 -19.88
C GLY A 216 -19.00 -20.96 -18.71
N GLU A 217 -20.31 -21.02 -18.72
CA GLU A 217 -21.17 -20.69 -17.59
C GLU A 217 -20.74 -21.46 -16.35
N LEU A 218 -20.46 -20.75 -15.25
CA LEU A 218 -20.22 -21.33 -13.94
C LEU A 218 -21.57 -21.67 -13.29
N ASN A 219 -21.94 -22.95 -13.40
CA ASN A 219 -23.07 -23.54 -12.71
C ASN A 219 -22.73 -23.75 -11.22
N PHE A 220 -23.40 -23.00 -10.35
CA PHE A 220 -23.39 -23.19 -8.89
C PHE A 220 -24.47 -24.19 -8.51
N ALA A 221 -24.17 -25.48 -8.60
CA ALA A 221 -24.98 -26.53 -7.93
C ALA A 221 -24.14 -27.79 -7.78
N SER A 222 -23.73 -28.10 -6.58
CA SER A 222 -23.59 -29.43 -5.98
C SER A 222 -22.43 -29.50 -4.97
N PHE A 223 -22.77 -29.22 -3.72
CA PHE A 223 -22.09 -29.82 -2.57
C PHE A 223 -23.16 -30.20 -1.54
N ARG A 224 -23.69 -31.39 -1.70
CA ARG A 224 -24.36 -32.16 -0.64
C ARG A 224 -24.00 -33.63 -0.80
N ASP A 225 -23.61 -34.20 0.36
CA ASP A 225 -23.60 -35.60 0.75
C ASP A 225 -22.58 -36.57 0.13
N GLY A 226 -21.85 -37.23 1.01
CA GLY A 226 -21.10 -38.45 0.72
C GLY A 226 -20.28 -38.93 1.91
N GLN A 227 -20.90 -39.78 2.72
CA GLN A 227 -20.30 -40.50 3.84
C GLN A 227 -19.31 -41.58 3.40
N ASN A 228 -18.32 -41.83 4.27
CA ASN A 228 -17.62 -43.08 4.63
C ASN A 228 -17.44 -44.19 3.60
N SER A 229 -16.19 -44.65 3.45
CA SER A 229 -15.86 -46.07 3.68
C SER A 229 -14.35 -46.32 3.71
N ASP A 230 -13.97 -47.18 4.65
CA ASP A 230 -12.66 -47.75 4.98
C ASP A 230 -11.97 -48.50 3.85
N GLY A 231 -10.64 -48.67 3.98
CA GLY A 231 -9.99 -49.79 3.33
C GLY A 231 -8.48 -49.68 3.10
N SER A 232 -7.75 -50.10 4.11
CA SER A 232 -6.53 -50.93 4.16
C SER A 232 -5.32 -50.75 3.22
N CYS A 233 -4.17 -50.63 3.84
CA CYS A 233 -2.86 -51.28 3.72
C CYS A 233 -2.35 -51.84 2.40
N GLY A 234 -1.09 -51.56 2.12
CA GLY A 234 -0.23 -52.34 1.22
C GLY A 234 1.16 -51.78 1.10
N ASP A 235 2.08 -52.31 1.91
CA ASP A 235 3.53 -52.16 1.85
C ASP A 235 4.10 -52.68 0.53
N ALA A 236 5.18 -52.09 0.04
CA ALA A 236 6.37 -52.82 -0.41
C ALA A 236 7.50 -51.88 -0.81
N ALA A 237 8.66 -52.24 -0.31
CA ALA A 237 9.96 -51.61 -0.38
C ALA A 237 10.75 -52.01 -1.65
N ASP A 238 11.97 -51.44 -1.72
CA ASP A 238 13.18 -51.82 -2.48
C ASP A 238 13.32 -51.25 -3.89
N GLY A 239 14.41 -50.54 -4.19
CA GLY A 239 15.78 -50.95 -4.28
C GLY A 239 16.62 -49.97 -5.12
N ILE A 240 17.67 -49.64 -4.56
CA ILE A 240 19.01 -49.16 -4.97
C ILE A 240 19.41 -49.40 -6.45
N SER A 241 20.02 -48.39 -7.16
CA SER A 241 21.47 -48.45 -7.47
C SER A 241 21.96 -47.27 -8.32
N ALA A 242 23.13 -46.81 -7.91
CA ALA A 242 23.98 -45.84 -8.61
C ALA A 242 24.69 -46.45 -9.83
N GLN A 243 25.06 -45.65 -10.80
CA GLN A 243 26.44 -45.63 -11.34
C GLN A 243 26.67 -44.54 -12.40
N SER A 244 27.69 -43.80 -12.13
CA SER A 244 28.53 -42.90 -12.93
C SER A 244 28.87 -43.36 -14.35
N ARG A 245 29.05 -42.43 -15.29
CA ARG A 245 30.18 -42.43 -16.23
C ARG A 245 30.46 -41.03 -16.81
N LEU A 246 31.66 -40.59 -16.51
CA LEU A 246 32.38 -39.50 -17.23
C LEU A 246 32.78 -39.97 -18.65
N SER A 247 32.67 -39.07 -19.59
CA SER A 247 33.58 -39.10 -20.78
C SER A 247 33.94 -37.69 -21.23
N CYS A 248 35.21 -37.48 -21.32
CA CYS A 248 35.93 -36.30 -21.79
C CYS A 248 36.06 -36.36 -23.33
N GLY A 249 35.86 -35.25 -24.04
CA GLY A 249 36.12 -35.11 -25.45
C GLY A 249 36.48 -33.69 -25.82
N LYS A 250 37.67 -33.50 -26.35
CA LYS A 250 38.37 -32.26 -26.74
C LYS A 250 37.83 -31.61 -28.01
N GLY A 251 37.72 -30.28 -27.99
CA GLY A 251 38.33 -29.30 -28.87
C GLY A 251 37.83 -29.15 -30.28
N SER A 252 37.33 -27.97 -30.59
CA SER A 252 37.78 -27.19 -31.75
C SER A 252 37.26 -25.76 -31.69
N SER A 253 38.16 -24.82 -31.92
CA SER A 253 37.98 -23.39 -32.04
C SER A 253 37.11 -23.03 -33.25
N GLY A 254 36.13 -22.15 -33.02
CA GLY A 254 35.36 -21.49 -34.04
C GLY A 254 34.84 -20.17 -33.45
N GLU A 255 35.50 -19.07 -33.83
CA GLU A 255 34.97 -17.72 -33.63
C GLU A 255 33.67 -17.60 -34.42
N SER A 256 32.57 -17.39 -33.73
CA SER A 256 31.32 -16.92 -34.34
C SER A 256 30.79 -15.75 -33.53
N ALA A 257 30.51 -14.69 -34.29
CA ALA A 257 29.92 -13.43 -33.85
C ALA A 257 28.83 -13.64 -32.80
N GLY A 258 28.97 -12.95 -31.69
CA GLY A 258 28.00 -12.97 -30.61
C GLY A 258 26.68 -12.37 -31.06
N ASP A 259 25.67 -13.21 -31.23
CA ASP A 259 24.28 -12.82 -31.11
C ASP A 259 24.10 -12.29 -29.68
N GLU A 260 24.04 -10.96 -29.52
CA GLU A 260 23.44 -10.32 -28.38
C GLU A 260 21.96 -10.74 -28.34
N LYS A 261 21.68 -11.88 -27.71
CA LYS A 261 20.32 -12.19 -27.23
C LYS A 261 19.96 -11.07 -26.27
N ALA A 262 19.09 -10.15 -26.72
CA ALA A 262 18.43 -9.21 -25.88
C ALA A 262 17.88 -9.97 -24.67
N HIS A 263 18.49 -9.80 -23.52
CA HIS A 263 17.99 -10.32 -22.26
C HIS A 263 16.57 -9.83 -22.11
N GLU A 264 15.62 -10.75 -22.19
CA GLU A 264 14.21 -10.52 -21.84
C GLU A 264 14.22 -9.86 -20.46
N GLN A 265 14.01 -8.53 -20.41
CA GLN A 265 14.13 -7.76 -19.17
C GLN A 265 13.08 -8.30 -18.21
N ASP A 266 13.53 -8.86 -17.09
CA ASP A 266 12.66 -9.29 -16.01
C ASP A 266 11.77 -8.11 -15.56
N ILE A 267 10.47 -8.19 -15.85
CA ILE A 267 9.52 -7.19 -15.40
C ILE A 267 9.13 -7.51 -13.94
N ASP A 268 9.76 -6.81 -13.00
CA ASP A 268 9.47 -6.94 -11.56
C ASP A 268 9.84 -5.65 -10.80
N LEU A 269 9.62 -5.68 -9.49
CA LEU A 269 9.91 -4.52 -8.64
C LEU A 269 11.40 -4.14 -8.63
N VAL A 270 12.31 -5.10 -8.77
CA VAL A 270 13.75 -4.82 -8.85
C VAL A 270 14.07 -4.06 -10.13
N ALA A 271 13.50 -4.47 -11.27
CA ALA A 271 13.67 -3.76 -12.53
C ALA A 271 13.09 -2.34 -12.47
N LEU A 272 11.94 -2.17 -11.81
CA LEU A 272 11.36 -0.85 -11.56
C LEU A 272 12.28 0.03 -10.70
N ILE A 273 12.82 -0.48 -9.59
CA ILE A 273 13.79 0.23 -8.74
C ILE A 273 14.95 0.71 -9.58
N LYS A 274 15.57 -0.19 -10.39
CA LYS A 274 16.70 0.11 -11.28
C LYS A 274 16.39 1.14 -12.38
N ARG A 275 15.13 1.27 -12.75
CA ARG A 275 14.68 2.26 -13.72
C ARG A 275 14.50 3.63 -13.06
N ILE A 276 13.85 3.66 -11.90
CA ILE A 276 13.55 4.89 -11.17
C ILE A 276 14.81 5.59 -10.64
N GLU A 277 15.80 4.84 -10.13
CA GLU A 277 17.05 5.43 -9.59
C GLU A 277 17.86 6.19 -10.65
N LYS A 278 17.60 5.98 -11.95
CA LYS A 278 18.25 6.69 -13.06
C LYS A 278 17.58 8.03 -13.41
N ILE A 279 16.42 8.34 -12.81
CA ILE A 279 15.70 9.58 -13.08
C ILE A 279 16.34 10.73 -12.30
N LYS A 280 17.00 11.65 -13.00
CA LYS A 280 17.50 12.88 -12.38
C LYS A 280 16.35 13.67 -11.76
N GLY A 281 16.50 14.10 -10.50
CA GLY A 281 15.50 14.85 -9.75
C GLY A 281 14.72 14.01 -8.74
N VAL A 282 14.74 12.68 -8.81
CA VAL A 282 14.32 11.83 -7.69
C VAL A 282 15.39 11.89 -6.61
N LYS A 283 15.06 12.45 -5.45
CA LYS A 283 16.00 12.57 -4.31
C LYS A 283 15.83 11.43 -3.32
N VAL A 284 14.59 11.00 -3.10
CA VAL A 284 14.26 9.87 -2.24
C VAL A 284 13.04 9.13 -2.77
N ALA A 285 13.07 7.83 -2.63
CA ALA A 285 11.97 6.93 -2.94
C ALA A 285 11.83 5.87 -1.86
N ARG A 286 10.64 5.28 -1.70
CA ARG A 286 10.37 4.12 -0.84
C ARG A 286 9.30 3.23 -1.43
N VAL A 287 9.30 1.97 -1.01
CA VAL A 287 8.27 1.01 -1.38
C VAL A 287 7.46 0.64 -0.13
N LEU A 288 6.15 0.84 -0.20
CA LEU A 288 5.24 0.46 0.87
C LEU A 288 4.55 -0.88 0.55
N TYR A 289 4.06 -1.55 1.59
CA TYR A 289 3.24 -2.77 1.51
C TYR A 289 3.96 -3.96 0.88
N LEU A 290 5.12 -4.33 1.44
CA LEU A 290 5.81 -5.57 1.13
C LEU A 290 5.05 -6.77 1.72
N TYR A 291 5.08 -7.91 1.01
CA TYR A 291 4.40 -9.11 1.48
C TYR A 291 5.40 -10.27 1.65
N PRO A 292 5.36 -11.03 2.76
CA PRO A 292 6.43 -11.99 3.09
C PRO A 292 6.73 -13.05 2.02
N THR A 293 5.71 -13.56 1.29
CA THR A 293 5.92 -14.59 0.26
C THR A 293 6.41 -14.05 -1.07
N SER A 294 6.28 -12.76 -1.29
CA SER A 294 6.70 -12.10 -2.53
C SER A 294 7.99 -11.28 -2.37
N THR A 295 8.45 -11.12 -1.13
CA THR A 295 9.71 -10.46 -0.80
C THR A 295 10.84 -11.48 -0.69
N ASP A 296 11.96 -11.22 -1.34
CA ASP A 296 13.16 -12.02 -1.30
C ASP A 296 14.41 -11.16 -1.03
N GLU A 297 15.55 -11.82 -0.84
CA GLU A 297 16.83 -11.16 -0.58
C GLU A 297 17.25 -10.26 -1.77
N ARG A 298 16.95 -10.66 -3.01
CA ARG A 298 17.25 -9.87 -4.21
C ARG A 298 16.53 -8.51 -4.19
N LEU A 299 15.27 -8.49 -3.77
CA LEU A 299 14.50 -7.25 -3.63
C LEU A 299 15.05 -6.39 -2.49
N ILE A 300 15.35 -6.99 -1.33
CA ILE A 300 15.92 -6.25 -0.19
C ILE A 300 17.25 -5.62 -0.60
N ARG A 301 18.15 -6.37 -1.25
CA ARG A 301 19.43 -5.85 -1.75
C ARG A 301 19.22 -4.72 -2.78
N ALA A 302 18.28 -4.85 -3.69
CA ALA A 302 18.00 -3.80 -4.67
C ALA A 302 17.56 -2.48 -4.03
N ILE A 303 16.83 -2.53 -2.90
CA ILE A 303 16.48 -1.34 -2.12
C ILE A 303 17.74 -0.79 -1.42
N VAL A 304 18.51 -1.66 -0.74
CA VAL A 304 19.71 -1.27 0.03
C VAL A 304 20.80 -0.66 -0.85
N ASP A 305 21.02 -1.22 -2.02
CA ASP A 305 22.07 -0.79 -2.95
C ASP A 305 21.67 0.43 -3.78
N SER A 306 20.42 0.86 -3.71
CA SER A 306 19.92 2.00 -4.49
C SER A 306 20.33 3.32 -3.86
N PRO A 307 20.86 4.28 -4.63
CA PRO A 307 21.23 5.61 -4.11
C PRO A 307 20.03 6.50 -3.77
N VAL A 308 18.81 6.14 -4.20
CA VAL A 308 17.60 6.95 -4.01
C VAL A 308 16.51 6.24 -3.21
N PHE A 309 16.48 4.89 -3.20
CA PHE A 309 15.53 4.18 -2.37
C PHE A 309 16.01 4.14 -0.93
N ALA A 310 15.20 4.66 -0.01
CA ALA A 310 15.48 4.60 1.41
C ALA A 310 15.39 3.15 1.92
N ASN A 311 16.22 2.80 2.91
CA ASN A 311 16.14 1.53 3.64
C ASN A 311 14.89 1.51 4.55
N TYR A 312 13.76 1.80 3.96
CA TYR A 312 12.42 1.81 4.55
C TYR A 312 11.68 0.53 4.14
N PHE A 313 11.37 -0.29 5.12
CA PHE A 313 10.73 -1.57 4.89
C PHE A 313 9.38 -1.63 5.61
N ASP A 314 8.31 -1.52 4.85
CA ASP A 314 6.94 -1.67 5.34
C ASP A 314 6.42 -3.07 4.98
N MET A 315 6.52 -3.99 5.93
CA MET A 315 6.10 -5.38 5.77
C MET A 315 5.09 -5.78 6.86
N PRO A 316 3.76 -5.65 6.60
CA PRO A 316 2.74 -6.11 7.52
C PRO A 316 2.78 -7.63 7.71
N ILE A 317 3.29 -8.08 8.85
CA ILE A 317 3.41 -9.53 9.16
C ILE A 317 2.07 -10.15 9.54
N GLN A 318 1.18 -9.35 10.11
CA GLN A 318 -0.15 -9.67 10.66
C GLN A 318 -0.10 -10.52 11.95
N HIS A 319 0.75 -11.53 12.01
CA HIS A 319 1.06 -12.36 13.18
C HIS A 319 2.45 -13.01 13.04
N ILE A 320 2.96 -13.66 14.11
CA ILE A 320 4.26 -14.38 14.08
C ILE A 320 4.15 -15.86 14.43
N ASN A 321 3.04 -16.32 14.96
CA ASN A 321 2.81 -17.73 15.28
C ASN A 321 2.39 -18.51 14.03
N ASP A 322 3.00 -19.67 13.75
CA ASP A 322 2.78 -20.46 12.54
C ASP A 322 1.34 -20.96 12.38
N LYS A 323 0.66 -21.33 13.48
CA LYS A 323 -0.76 -21.71 13.45
C LYS A 323 -1.62 -20.53 12.99
N MET A 324 -1.37 -19.34 13.53
CA MET A 324 -2.09 -18.12 13.14
C MET A 324 -1.79 -17.70 11.70
N LEU A 325 -0.53 -17.75 11.28
CA LEU A 325 -0.13 -17.48 9.89
C LEU A 325 -0.82 -18.42 8.91
N SER A 326 -0.98 -19.70 9.27
CA SER A 326 -1.74 -20.69 8.48
C SER A 326 -3.22 -20.37 8.43
N LEU A 327 -3.86 -20.06 9.57
CA LEU A 327 -5.28 -19.67 9.64
C LEU A 327 -5.54 -18.37 8.86
N MET A 328 -4.64 -17.41 8.95
CA MET A 328 -4.68 -16.16 8.19
C MET A 328 -4.32 -16.33 6.70
N LYS A 329 -3.87 -17.52 6.28
CA LYS A 329 -3.42 -17.84 4.92
C LYS A 329 -2.33 -16.88 4.43
N ARG A 330 -1.33 -16.59 5.29
CA ARG A 330 -0.23 -15.69 4.96
C ARG A 330 0.83 -16.31 4.04
N GLY A 331 0.88 -17.63 3.95
CA GLY A 331 1.74 -18.36 3.02
C GLY A 331 3.23 -18.37 3.38
N ALA A 332 3.67 -17.68 4.43
CA ALA A 332 5.03 -17.69 4.95
C ALA A 332 5.03 -18.17 6.39
N SER A 333 6.06 -18.93 6.78
CA SER A 333 6.26 -19.34 8.18
C SER A 333 6.84 -18.21 9.03
N ALA A 334 6.71 -18.33 10.35
CA ALA A 334 7.34 -17.45 11.32
C ALA A 334 8.86 -17.35 11.10
N ALA A 335 9.51 -18.48 10.85
CA ALA A 335 10.96 -18.53 10.57
C ALA A 335 11.34 -17.70 9.34
N ARG A 336 10.56 -17.81 8.24
CA ARG A 336 10.80 -17.02 7.02
C ARG A 336 10.56 -15.52 7.24
N ILE A 337 9.54 -15.16 8.00
CA ILE A 337 9.27 -13.75 8.35
C ILE A 337 10.45 -13.18 9.17
N LYS A 338 10.90 -13.90 10.19
CA LYS A 338 12.05 -13.49 11.03
C LYS A 338 13.33 -13.34 10.20
N GLU A 339 13.60 -14.26 9.27
CA GLU A 339 14.72 -14.18 8.34
C GLU A 339 14.70 -12.88 7.51
N LEU A 340 13.59 -12.59 6.86
CA LEU A 340 13.42 -11.36 6.05
C LEU A 340 13.58 -10.10 6.90
N LEU A 341 12.96 -10.05 8.07
CA LEU A 341 13.06 -8.91 8.98
C LEU A 341 14.51 -8.69 9.46
N ASN A 342 15.25 -9.75 9.74
CA ASN A 342 16.67 -9.65 10.12
C ASN A 342 17.53 -9.11 8.96
N LEU A 343 17.29 -9.57 7.74
CA LEU A 343 17.96 -9.03 6.55
C LEU A 343 17.67 -7.53 6.37
N MET A 344 16.40 -7.11 6.53
CA MET A 344 16.01 -5.71 6.46
C MET A 344 16.63 -4.88 7.60
N ARG A 345 16.67 -5.40 8.83
CA ARG A 345 17.24 -4.70 9.99
C ARG A 345 18.76 -4.55 9.88
N ALA A 346 19.45 -5.46 9.19
CA ALA A 346 20.88 -5.37 8.94
C ALA A 346 21.27 -4.24 7.96
N ALA A 347 20.33 -3.70 7.21
CA ALA A 347 20.58 -2.57 6.30
C ALA A 347 20.95 -1.28 7.08
N PRO A 348 21.91 -0.48 6.59
CA PRO A 348 22.31 0.77 7.24
C PRO A 348 21.11 1.74 7.39
N ASN A 349 20.96 2.31 8.58
CA ASN A 349 19.86 3.27 8.88
C ASN A 349 18.47 2.73 8.49
N SER A 350 18.26 1.41 8.64
CA SER A 350 16.99 0.78 8.32
C SER A 350 15.86 1.32 9.19
N PHE A 351 14.70 1.52 8.57
CA PHE A 351 13.45 1.86 9.24
C PHE A 351 12.41 0.78 8.91
N LEU A 352 11.99 0.03 9.93
CA LEU A 352 11.08 -1.09 9.78
C LEU A 352 9.70 -0.77 10.33
N ARG A 353 8.72 -0.86 9.46
CA ARG A 353 7.31 -0.72 9.79
C ARG A 353 6.59 -2.05 9.61
N THR A 354 5.68 -2.36 10.52
CA THR A 354 4.83 -3.55 10.40
C THR A 354 3.39 -3.27 10.81
N GLY A 355 2.50 -4.16 10.41
CA GLY A 355 1.11 -4.20 10.85
C GLY A 355 0.76 -5.57 11.40
N VAL A 356 -0.04 -5.60 12.47
CA VAL A 356 -0.51 -6.82 13.12
C VAL A 356 -2.03 -6.77 13.31
N ILE A 357 -2.67 -7.94 13.26
CA ILE A 357 -4.11 -8.11 13.53
C ILE A 357 -4.28 -8.90 14.82
N VAL A 358 -5.03 -8.34 15.74
CA VAL A 358 -5.35 -8.93 17.05
C VAL A 358 -6.79 -9.45 17.04
N GLY A 359 -6.99 -10.66 17.55
CA GLY A 359 -8.33 -11.23 17.68
C GLY A 359 -8.85 -11.91 16.44
N HIS A 360 -7.97 -12.32 15.51
CA HIS A 360 -8.38 -13.19 14.41
C HIS A 360 -8.94 -14.51 14.98
N PRO A 361 -10.04 -15.06 14.40
CA PRO A 361 -10.58 -16.35 14.82
C PRO A 361 -9.50 -17.44 14.95
N GLY A 362 -9.52 -18.15 16.08
CA GLY A 362 -8.54 -19.18 16.41
C GLY A 362 -7.30 -18.71 17.17
N GLU A 363 -7.15 -17.40 17.44
CA GLU A 363 -6.09 -16.84 18.29
C GLU A 363 -6.44 -17.10 19.78
N THR A 364 -5.61 -17.85 20.49
CA THR A 364 -5.69 -18.02 21.94
C THR A 364 -4.74 -17.07 22.67
N ASP A 365 -4.71 -17.11 24.00
CA ASP A 365 -3.76 -16.29 24.77
C ASP A 365 -2.31 -16.73 24.50
N VAL A 366 -2.06 -18.00 24.18
CA VAL A 366 -0.72 -18.53 23.86
C VAL A 366 -0.15 -17.86 22.59
N GLU A 367 -0.90 -17.89 21.49
CA GLU A 367 -0.44 -17.29 20.23
C GLU A 367 -0.34 -15.76 20.35
N PHE A 368 -1.25 -15.16 21.12
CA PHE A 368 -1.24 -13.73 21.37
C PHE A 368 0.00 -13.31 22.20
N ASP A 369 0.36 -14.06 23.25
CA ASP A 369 1.53 -13.77 24.06
C ASP A 369 2.82 -13.95 23.23
N GLU A 370 2.92 -14.97 22.37
CA GLU A 370 4.05 -15.13 21.44
C GLU A 370 4.19 -13.90 20.50
N LEU A 371 3.07 -13.35 20.03
CA LEU A 371 3.10 -12.11 19.23
C LEU A 371 3.64 -10.93 20.06
N CYS A 372 3.18 -10.77 21.29
CA CYS A 372 3.64 -9.71 22.18
C CYS A 372 5.15 -9.79 22.43
N ASP A 373 5.65 -10.98 22.79
CA ASP A 373 7.06 -11.23 23.07
C ASP A 373 7.91 -10.90 21.85
N PHE A 374 7.48 -11.35 20.67
CA PHE A 374 8.19 -11.06 19.43
C PHE A 374 8.25 -9.55 19.13
N LEU A 375 7.14 -8.81 19.29
CA LEU A 375 7.13 -7.38 19.04
C LEU A 375 8.01 -6.58 20.01
N GLN A 376 8.13 -7.05 21.27
CA GLN A 376 9.02 -6.44 22.25
C GLN A 376 10.50 -6.76 21.97
N GLU A 377 10.81 -7.98 21.53
CA GLU A 377 12.16 -8.41 21.23
C GLU A 377 12.72 -7.76 19.97
N PHE A 378 11.94 -7.78 18.87
CA PHE A 378 12.40 -7.33 17.56
C PHE A 378 12.54 -5.80 17.43
N LYS A 379 11.79 -5.02 18.20
CA LYS A 379 11.87 -3.54 18.26
C LYS A 379 11.70 -2.87 16.88
N PHE A 380 10.52 -2.96 16.33
CA PHE A 380 10.15 -2.21 15.12
C PHE A 380 10.21 -0.70 15.37
N ASP A 381 10.48 0.08 14.31
CA ASP A 381 10.42 1.56 14.38
C ASP A 381 8.98 2.05 14.39
N ARG A 382 8.09 1.34 13.69
CA ARG A 382 6.64 1.59 13.70
C ARG A 382 5.87 0.28 13.70
N ILE A 383 4.83 0.22 14.54
CA ILE A 383 3.88 -0.87 14.59
C ILE A 383 2.48 -0.30 14.46
N SER A 384 1.67 -0.83 13.56
CA SER A 384 0.24 -0.54 13.48
C SER A 384 -0.54 -1.77 13.95
N ALA A 385 -1.31 -1.64 15.02
CA ALA A 385 -2.13 -2.70 15.56
C ALA A 385 -3.59 -2.50 15.16
N PHE A 386 -4.22 -3.55 14.66
CA PHE A 386 -5.60 -3.53 14.22
C PHE A 386 -6.40 -4.62 14.93
N ALA A 387 -7.59 -4.28 15.43
CA ALA A 387 -8.56 -5.30 15.78
C ALA A 387 -9.01 -6.05 14.54
N TYR A 388 -9.17 -7.37 14.65
CA TYR A 388 -9.78 -8.15 13.56
C TYR A 388 -11.19 -7.59 13.26
N SER A 389 -11.45 -7.34 11.99
CA SER A 389 -12.77 -6.95 11.49
C SER A 389 -13.42 -8.14 10.80
N LYS A 390 -14.60 -8.54 11.24
CA LYS A 390 -15.39 -9.59 10.61
C LYS A 390 -15.99 -9.05 9.31
N GLU A 391 -15.40 -9.43 8.19
CA GLU A 391 -15.79 -8.94 6.88
C GLU A 391 -16.43 -10.02 6.03
N GLU A 392 -17.56 -9.70 5.44
CA GLU A 392 -18.24 -10.55 4.45
C GLU A 392 -17.29 -10.87 3.28
N ASP A 393 -17.56 -11.94 2.55
CA ASP A 393 -16.73 -12.43 1.43
C ASP A 393 -15.29 -12.84 1.81
N THR A 394 -15.03 -13.01 3.11
CA THR A 394 -13.73 -13.49 3.61
C THR A 394 -13.84 -14.88 4.21
N ALA A 395 -12.77 -15.67 4.11
CA ALA A 395 -12.79 -17.03 4.63
C ALA A 395 -12.94 -17.08 6.16
N SER A 396 -12.50 -16.05 6.88
CA SER A 396 -12.62 -15.98 8.34
C SER A 396 -13.99 -15.50 8.82
N PHE A 397 -14.87 -15.03 7.93
CA PHE A 397 -16.21 -14.58 8.28
C PHE A 397 -17.05 -15.65 9.01
N ALA A 398 -17.02 -16.88 8.51
CA ALA A 398 -17.78 -18.02 9.05
C ALA A 398 -17.09 -18.71 10.24
N MET A 399 -15.84 -18.34 10.57
CA MET A 399 -15.12 -18.94 11.69
C MET A 399 -15.70 -18.51 13.04
N PRO A 400 -15.56 -19.31 14.12
CA PRO A 400 -15.94 -18.92 15.47
C PRO A 400 -15.22 -17.65 15.91
N GLN A 401 -15.97 -16.59 16.21
CA GLN A 401 -15.43 -15.27 16.52
C GLN A 401 -14.95 -15.17 17.96
N ILE A 402 -13.88 -14.42 18.20
CA ILE A 402 -13.39 -14.10 19.54
C ILE A 402 -14.27 -12.97 20.13
N PRO A 403 -14.64 -13.06 21.44
CA PRO A 403 -15.43 -12.02 22.08
C PRO A 403 -14.76 -10.64 21.99
N ALA A 404 -15.54 -9.60 21.68
CA ALA A 404 -15.05 -8.23 21.50
C ALA A 404 -14.26 -7.73 22.74
N ARG A 405 -14.68 -8.11 23.97
CA ARG A 405 -13.96 -7.76 25.21
C ARG A 405 -12.53 -8.33 25.23
N THR A 406 -12.34 -9.55 24.70
CA THR A 406 -10.99 -10.17 24.60
C THR A 406 -10.15 -9.43 23.59
N ILE A 407 -10.72 -9.10 22.42
CA ILE A 407 -10.02 -8.32 21.37
C ILE A 407 -9.59 -6.97 21.92
N SER A 408 -10.48 -6.22 22.59
CA SER A 408 -10.15 -4.92 23.17
C SER A 408 -9.04 -5.02 24.23
N ARG A 409 -9.08 -6.04 25.11
CA ARG A 409 -8.02 -6.28 26.11
C ARG A 409 -6.67 -6.52 25.46
N ARG A 410 -6.63 -7.36 24.42
CA ARG A 410 -5.41 -7.68 23.67
C ARG A 410 -4.91 -6.47 22.90
N LEU A 411 -5.79 -5.70 22.26
CA LEU A 411 -5.42 -4.48 21.55
C LEU A 411 -4.76 -3.47 22.49
N ASN A 412 -5.34 -3.22 23.67
CA ASN A 412 -4.76 -2.33 24.67
C ASN A 412 -3.35 -2.80 25.14
N LYS A 413 -3.09 -4.12 25.21
CA LYS A 413 -1.76 -4.65 25.52
C LYS A 413 -0.76 -4.37 24.38
N ILE A 414 -1.16 -4.61 23.14
CA ILE A 414 -0.32 -4.35 21.95
C ILE A 414 -0.05 -2.85 21.79
N GLU A 415 -1.02 -1.97 22.05
CA GLU A 415 -0.83 -0.53 21.97
C GLU A 415 0.25 -0.01 22.92
N LYS A 416 0.37 -0.60 24.13
CA LYS A 416 1.48 -0.27 25.05
C LYS A 416 2.83 -0.68 24.46
N ILE A 417 2.94 -1.90 23.92
CA ILE A 417 4.15 -2.39 23.28
C ILE A 417 4.52 -1.51 22.08
N THR A 418 3.52 -1.14 21.27
CA THR A 418 3.68 -0.25 20.13
C THR A 418 4.23 1.10 20.55
N ARG A 419 3.67 1.70 21.61
CA ARG A 419 4.13 2.99 22.14
C ARG A 419 5.57 2.90 22.63
N GLU A 420 5.90 1.87 23.42
CA GLU A 420 7.26 1.65 23.90
C GLU A 420 8.29 1.47 22.77
N ALA A 421 7.92 0.75 21.71
CA ALA A 421 8.77 0.58 20.53
C ALA A 421 9.00 1.90 19.79
N ILE A 422 7.92 2.68 19.55
CA ILE A 422 7.99 3.99 18.90
C ILE A 422 8.82 4.96 19.74
N ASP A 423 8.55 5.06 21.04
CA ASP A 423 9.29 5.93 21.96
C ASP A 423 10.79 5.59 21.98
N SER A 424 11.12 4.28 22.00
CA SER A 424 12.51 3.82 21.93
C SER A 424 13.20 4.24 20.63
N SER A 425 12.50 4.07 19.48
CA SER A 425 12.99 4.48 18.16
C SER A 425 13.18 6.01 18.08
N MET A 426 12.23 6.78 18.60
CA MET A 426 12.33 8.24 18.65
C MET A 426 13.47 8.72 19.54
N ARG A 427 13.60 8.21 20.77
CA ARG A 427 14.68 8.56 21.69
C ARG A 427 16.06 8.29 21.10
N ALA A 428 16.20 7.23 20.28
CA ALA A 428 17.44 6.90 19.59
C ALA A 428 17.88 7.96 18.55
N LEU A 429 16.99 8.88 18.17
CA LEU A 429 17.31 10.01 17.26
C LEU A 429 17.83 11.23 18.01
N VAL A 430 17.58 11.38 19.30
CA VAL A 430 18.03 12.56 20.08
C VAL A 430 19.54 12.70 20.04
N GLY A 431 20.01 13.91 19.81
CA GLY A 431 21.41 14.26 19.64
C GLY A 431 21.98 13.99 18.23
N LYS A 432 21.20 13.36 17.34
CA LYS A 432 21.64 13.13 15.95
C LYS A 432 21.44 14.35 15.08
N LYS A 433 22.37 14.56 14.15
CA LYS A 433 22.25 15.52 13.04
C LYS A 433 21.81 14.75 11.81
N ILE A 434 20.62 15.04 11.33
CA ILE A 434 20.02 14.36 10.19
C ILE A 434 19.35 15.36 9.23
N PRO A 435 19.29 15.04 7.94
CA PRO A 435 18.55 15.86 6.99
C PRO A 435 17.03 15.71 7.20
N LEU A 436 16.34 16.84 7.36
CA LEU A 436 14.88 16.90 7.44
C LEU A 436 14.30 17.71 6.27
N ILE A 437 13.14 17.28 5.79
CA ILE A 437 12.30 18.03 4.85
C ILE A 437 11.27 18.82 5.68
N ILE A 438 11.16 20.12 5.44
CA ILE A 438 10.13 20.96 6.06
C ILE A 438 8.78 20.70 5.36
N GLU A 439 7.75 20.37 6.12
CA GLU A 439 6.41 20.04 5.60
C GLU A 439 5.44 21.21 5.60
N GLY A 440 5.68 22.23 6.42
CA GLY A 440 4.82 23.41 6.58
C GLY A 440 4.51 23.70 8.05
N ALA A 441 3.42 24.39 8.32
CA ALA A 441 2.93 24.56 9.68
C ALA A 441 2.59 23.21 10.29
N SER A 442 2.98 23.02 11.55
CA SER A 442 2.70 21.77 12.27
C SER A 442 1.23 21.66 12.66
N SER A 443 0.75 20.43 12.83
CA SER A 443 -0.55 20.11 13.44
C SER A 443 -0.68 20.62 14.89
N GLU A 444 0.46 20.85 15.58
CA GLU A 444 0.51 21.33 16.98
C GLU A 444 0.41 22.87 17.12
N GLY A 445 0.26 23.59 16.02
CA GLY A 445 0.04 25.04 16.03
C GLY A 445 0.98 25.85 15.11
N GLU A 446 0.62 27.09 14.86
CA GLU A 446 1.28 27.98 13.90
C GLU A 446 2.72 28.36 14.30
N PHE A 447 3.14 28.13 15.54
CA PHE A 447 4.48 28.45 16.04
C PHE A 447 5.54 27.40 15.69
N PHE A 448 5.13 26.22 15.20
CA PHE A 448 6.03 25.15 14.84
C PHE A 448 5.94 24.81 13.36
N TYR A 449 7.08 24.50 12.77
CA TYR A 449 7.09 23.80 11.49
C TYR A 449 7.11 22.29 11.73
N GLY A 450 6.28 21.57 10.98
CA GLY A 450 6.40 20.13 10.84
C GLY A 450 7.53 19.78 9.88
N ALA A 451 8.29 18.73 10.18
CA ALA A 451 9.36 18.23 9.34
C ALA A 451 9.44 16.71 9.43
N LYS A 452 10.07 16.07 8.45
CA LYS A 452 10.31 14.62 8.47
C LYS A 452 11.71 14.25 7.99
N PRO A 453 12.32 13.14 8.48
CA PRO A 453 13.48 12.55 7.86
C PRO A 453 13.19 12.12 6.41
N LEU A 454 14.23 12.10 5.56
CA LEU A 454 14.09 11.66 4.16
C LEU A 454 13.47 10.26 4.02
N ALA A 455 13.84 9.33 4.92
CA ALA A 455 13.35 7.96 4.85
C ALA A 455 11.85 7.83 5.19
N TRP A 456 11.29 8.70 6.05
CA TRP A 456 9.92 8.57 6.49
C TRP A 456 8.91 8.88 5.38
N ASP A 457 7.77 8.20 5.42
CA ASP A 457 6.61 8.56 4.60
C ASP A 457 5.86 9.73 5.24
N LYS A 458 5.45 10.68 4.40
CA LYS A 458 4.85 11.95 4.84
C LYS A 458 3.59 11.75 5.71
N ASP A 459 2.69 10.88 5.26
CA ASP A 459 1.35 10.78 5.86
C ASP A 459 1.20 9.62 6.86
N ILE A 460 2.27 8.82 7.03
CA ILE A 460 2.19 7.56 7.80
C ILE A 460 3.03 7.61 9.07
N ASP A 461 4.22 8.23 9.05
CA ASP A 461 5.22 8.08 10.11
C ASP A 461 5.25 9.24 11.11
N GLY A 462 4.39 10.23 10.91
CA GLY A 462 4.31 11.41 11.77
C GLY A 462 5.33 12.49 11.43
N GLU A 463 5.41 13.53 12.28
CA GLU A 463 6.24 14.69 12.09
C GLU A 463 7.21 14.91 13.25
N ILE A 464 8.30 15.64 12.96
CA ILE A 464 9.24 16.20 13.92
C ILE A 464 8.97 17.71 13.99
N LEU A 465 8.88 18.27 15.18
CA LEU A 465 8.60 19.68 15.36
C LEU A 465 9.90 20.49 15.30
N ILE A 466 9.93 21.49 14.44
CA ILE A 466 11.01 22.47 14.40
C ILE A 466 10.63 23.63 15.33
N ASN A 467 11.31 23.72 16.47
CA ASN A 467 11.11 24.75 17.48
C ASN A 467 12.20 25.83 17.49
N GLU A 468 13.31 25.61 16.78
CA GLU A 468 14.43 26.56 16.67
C GLU A 468 15.08 26.45 15.29
N SER A 469 15.53 27.61 14.74
CA SER A 469 16.20 27.63 13.44
C SER A 469 17.25 28.71 13.38
N TYR A 470 18.45 28.34 12.89
CA TYR A 470 19.49 29.29 12.52
C TYR A 470 19.35 29.81 11.08
N VAL A 471 18.41 29.23 10.32
CA VAL A 471 18.06 29.63 8.96
C VAL A 471 16.75 30.40 8.98
N GLN A 472 16.77 31.62 8.37
CA GLN A 472 15.54 32.41 8.21
C GLN A 472 14.72 31.90 7.01
N ASN A 473 13.39 32.07 7.06
CA ASN A 473 12.46 31.78 5.96
C ASN A 473 12.56 30.34 5.44
N LEU A 474 12.27 29.37 6.30
CA LEU A 474 12.21 27.96 5.93
C LEU A 474 11.20 27.76 4.80
N LYS A 475 11.59 26.99 3.78
CA LYS A 475 10.74 26.70 2.62
C LYS A 475 10.10 25.32 2.77
N VAL A 476 8.80 25.22 2.55
CA VAL A 476 8.09 23.94 2.45
C VAL A 476 8.68 23.13 1.30
N GLY A 477 8.98 21.86 1.57
CA GLY A 477 9.73 20.99 0.65
C GLY A 477 11.24 21.29 0.63
N GLY A 478 11.74 22.20 1.45
CA GLY A 478 13.18 22.46 1.60
C GLY A 478 13.85 21.40 2.46
N LEU A 479 15.07 21.01 2.09
CA LEU A 479 15.90 20.06 2.81
C LEU A 479 16.93 20.80 3.64
N TYR A 480 16.96 20.52 4.93
CA TYR A 480 17.83 21.17 5.91
C TYR A 480 18.56 20.15 6.79
N GLU A 481 19.81 20.43 7.14
CA GLU A 481 20.49 19.69 8.20
C GLU A 481 19.94 20.17 9.54
N CYS A 482 19.39 19.26 10.33
CA CYS A 482 18.78 19.55 11.61
C CYS A 482 19.38 18.67 12.71
N GLU A 483 19.43 19.20 13.92
CA GLU A 483 19.79 18.47 15.14
C GLU A 483 18.51 18.12 15.89
N ILE A 484 18.31 16.85 16.21
CA ILE A 484 17.21 16.41 17.08
C ILE A 484 17.60 16.75 18.51
N THR A 485 16.91 17.69 19.12
CA THR A 485 17.31 18.26 20.42
C THR A 485 16.68 17.51 21.58
N GLU A 486 15.43 17.05 21.44
CA GLU A 486 14.67 16.49 22.55
C GLU A 486 13.57 15.53 22.06
N PHE A 487 13.19 14.59 22.92
CA PHE A 487 11.93 13.83 22.82
C PHE A 487 11.01 14.29 23.95
N ALA A 488 10.06 15.15 23.64
CA ALA A 488 9.11 15.76 24.56
C ALA A 488 7.72 15.14 24.42
N GLY A 489 7.29 14.43 25.47
CA GLY A 489 6.01 13.72 25.43
C GLY A 489 6.02 12.58 24.43
N ASP A 490 5.40 12.77 23.29
CA ASP A 490 5.32 11.83 22.17
C ASP A 490 5.91 12.40 20.86
N ARG A 491 6.58 13.56 20.93
CA ARG A 491 7.12 14.31 19.79
C ARG A 491 8.62 14.47 19.87
N LEU A 492 9.28 14.51 18.72
CA LEU A 492 10.65 14.94 18.60
C LEU A 492 10.69 16.46 18.32
N LEU A 493 11.59 17.15 19.01
CA LEU A 493 11.94 18.54 18.74
C LEU A 493 13.25 18.58 17.99
N ALA A 494 13.38 19.54 17.05
CA ALA A 494 14.60 19.71 16.29
C ALA A 494 14.92 21.18 16.02
N ARG A 495 16.22 21.44 15.88
CA ARG A 495 16.79 22.74 15.51
C ARG A 495 17.35 22.65 14.09
N VAL A 496 17.00 23.61 13.25
CA VAL A 496 17.60 23.75 11.91
C VAL A 496 18.96 24.40 12.02
N LEU A 497 20.00 23.72 11.51
CA LEU A 497 21.38 24.19 11.55
C LEU A 497 21.76 24.97 10.28
N LYS A 498 21.50 24.41 9.11
CA LYS A 498 21.79 24.99 7.79
C LYS A 498 20.96 24.40 6.68
N SER A 499 20.89 25.10 5.53
CA SER A 499 20.29 24.50 4.31
C SER A 499 21.19 23.38 3.77
N SER A 500 20.59 22.23 3.44
CA SER A 500 21.29 21.11 2.79
C SER A 500 21.37 21.29 1.26
N GLN A 501 20.66 22.28 0.70
CA GLN A 501 20.81 22.65 -0.70
C GLN A 501 21.91 23.74 -0.75
N GLY A 502 23.02 23.45 -1.45
CA GLY A 502 24.02 24.45 -1.74
C GLY A 502 23.34 25.69 -2.35
N GLN A 503 23.79 26.85 -1.90
CA GLN A 503 23.38 28.17 -2.39
C GLN A 503 23.41 28.25 -3.91
#